data_7292b02096192171b7e0e7e66f8b7eb3
#
_entry.id   7292b02096192171b7e0e7e66f8b7eb3
#
_cell.length_a   1.000
_cell.length_b   1.000
_cell.length_c   1.000
_cell.angle_alpha   90.00
_cell.angle_beta   90.00
_cell.angle_gamma   90.00
#
_symmetry.space_group_name_H-M   'P 1'
#
loop_
_entity.id
_entity.type
_entity.pdbx_description
1 polymer ?
#
loop_
_entity_poly.entity_id
_entity_poly.type
_entity_poly.pdbx_seq_one_letter_code
_entity_poly.pdbx_strand_id
1 'polypeptide(L)'
;MSDTSVQRGLSAAYLDRFAGVGRLLGRAGLERLHASHVGVVGLGGVGSWTVEGLARSGVGALTLIDLDDVCVTNVNRQLPALDGQIGRPKATVLAERIRLINPECRVETALEFFTENSAARLLPRFVIAGVLDYRQ
;
A
#
# COMPACT_ATOMS: atom_id res chain seq x y z
N MET A 1 -20.95 -24.39 -16.52
CA MET A 1 -21.05 -23.43 -15.44
C MET A 1 -19.81 -22.56 -15.47
N SER A 2 -20.00 -21.32 -15.78
CA SER A 2 -18.88 -20.41 -15.76
C SER A 2 -18.30 -20.40 -14.35
N ASP A 3 -17.06 -20.74 -14.27
CA ASP A 3 -16.34 -20.64 -13.03
C ASP A 3 -16.32 -19.15 -12.62
N THR A 4 -17.09 -18.83 -11.59
CA THR A 4 -17.13 -17.47 -11.06
C THR A 4 -15.78 -17.02 -10.55
N SER A 5 -14.83 -17.94 -10.26
CA SER A 5 -13.48 -17.59 -9.89
C SER A 5 -12.69 -17.03 -11.09
N VAL A 6 -12.93 -17.53 -12.29
CA VAL A 6 -12.33 -17.01 -13.53
C VAL A 6 -12.97 -15.66 -13.88
N GLN A 7 -14.27 -15.50 -13.62
CA GLN A 7 -14.97 -14.23 -13.82
C GLN A 7 -14.64 -13.19 -12.76
N ARG A 8 -14.07 -13.59 -11.64
CA ARG A 8 -13.50 -12.70 -10.62
C ARG A 8 -12.08 -12.26 -10.96
N GLY A 9 -11.71 -12.38 -12.24
CA GLY A 9 -10.50 -11.80 -12.75
C GLY A 9 -10.50 -10.28 -12.62
N LEU A 10 -9.59 -9.66 -13.28
CA LEU A 10 -9.41 -8.22 -13.22
C LEU A 10 -10.63 -7.49 -13.78
N SER A 11 -11.14 -6.51 -13.04
CA SER A 11 -12.24 -5.67 -13.50
C SER A 11 -11.83 -4.80 -14.70
N ALA A 12 -12.80 -4.33 -15.47
CA ALA A 12 -12.53 -3.38 -16.53
C ALA A 12 -11.88 -2.09 -16.00
N ALA A 13 -12.33 -1.60 -14.85
CA ALA A 13 -11.77 -0.40 -14.23
C ALA A 13 -10.30 -0.61 -13.81
N TYR A 14 -9.97 -1.77 -13.25
CA TYR A 14 -8.60 -2.12 -12.92
C TYR A 14 -7.72 -2.20 -14.17
N LEU A 15 -8.20 -2.85 -15.22
CA LEU A 15 -7.48 -2.97 -16.48
C LEU A 15 -7.22 -1.62 -17.13
N ASP A 16 -8.19 -0.71 -17.08
CA ASP A 16 -8.01 0.65 -17.59
C ASP A 16 -6.93 1.41 -16.80
N ARG A 17 -6.97 1.33 -15.47
CA ARG A 17 -6.00 2.02 -14.61
C ARG A 17 -4.58 1.52 -14.81
N PHE A 18 -4.41 0.20 -14.94
CA PHE A 18 -3.10 -0.44 -14.94
C PHE A 18 -2.72 -1.05 -16.30
N ALA A 19 -3.34 -0.58 -17.38
CA ALA A 19 -3.04 -1.03 -18.72
C ALA A 19 -1.56 -0.91 -19.08
N GLY A 20 -0.90 0.18 -18.65
CA GLY A 20 0.53 0.38 -18.89
C GLY A 20 1.40 -0.64 -18.18
N VAL A 21 1.05 -1.00 -16.95
CA VAL A 21 1.72 -2.06 -16.21
C VAL A 21 1.51 -3.41 -16.89
N GLY A 22 0.29 -3.67 -17.36
CA GLY A 22 -0.03 -4.89 -18.09
C GLY A 22 0.73 -5.01 -19.42
N ARG A 23 0.98 -3.91 -20.11
CA ARG A 23 1.83 -3.91 -21.32
C ARG A 23 3.28 -4.30 -21.01
N LEU A 24 3.77 -3.92 -19.85
CA LEU A 24 5.14 -4.23 -19.44
C LEU A 24 5.27 -5.67 -18.92
N LEU A 25 4.35 -6.10 -18.05
CA LEU A 25 4.46 -7.37 -17.32
C LEU A 25 3.59 -8.49 -17.90
N GLY A 26 2.71 -8.18 -18.82
CA GLY A 26 1.72 -9.11 -19.35
C GLY A 26 0.54 -9.32 -18.38
N ARG A 27 -0.49 -10.00 -18.89
CA ARG A 27 -1.72 -10.27 -18.12
C ARG A 27 -1.44 -11.08 -16.87
N ALA A 28 -0.60 -12.11 -16.97
CA ALA A 28 -0.25 -12.97 -15.83
C ALA A 28 0.48 -12.18 -14.73
N GLY A 29 1.36 -11.26 -15.10
CA GLY A 29 2.04 -10.39 -14.16
C GLY A 29 1.05 -9.45 -13.45
N LEU A 30 0.11 -8.89 -14.19
CA LEU A 30 -0.91 -8.01 -13.63
C LEU A 30 -1.84 -8.75 -12.66
N GLU A 31 -2.22 -9.98 -13.00
CA GLU A 31 -3.00 -10.84 -12.11
C GLU A 31 -2.28 -11.14 -10.80
N ARG A 32 -0.97 -11.38 -10.87
CA ARG A 32 -0.16 -11.59 -9.67
C ARG A 32 -0.07 -10.35 -8.79
N LEU A 33 0.08 -9.17 -9.39
CA LEU A 33 0.05 -7.91 -8.64
C LEU A 33 -1.29 -7.70 -7.94
N HIS A 34 -2.38 -7.92 -8.68
CA HIS A 34 -3.72 -7.80 -8.13
C HIS A 34 -3.96 -8.77 -6.96
N ALA A 35 -3.40 -9.97 -7.04
CA ALA A 35 -3.52 -10.99 -5.99
C ALA A 35 -2.54 -10.78 -4.83
N SER A 36 -1.59 -9.86 -4.95
CA SER A 36 -0.55 -9.63 -3.95
C SER A 36 -1.07 -8.82 -2.77
N HIS A 37 -0.58 -9.17 -1.58
CA HIS A 37 -0.78 -8.41 -0.35
C HIS A 37 0.59 -8.02 0.20
N VAL A 38 0.88 -6.73 0.21
CA VAL A 38 2.19 -6.21 0.64
C VAL A 38 2.03 -5.41 1.92
N GLY A 39 2.86 -5.70 2.91
CA GLY A 39 2.97 -4.91 4.13
C GLY A 39 4.12 -3.92 4.02
N VAL A 40 3.87 -2.67 4.35
CA VAL A 40 4.90 -1.64 4.41
C VAL A 40 5.06 -1.18 5.85
N VAL A 41 6.24 -1.41 6.39
CA VAL A 41 6.60 -1.08 7.77
C VAL A 41 7.39 0.22 7.78
N GLY A 42 6.84 1.23 8.46
CA GLY A 42 7.41 2.56 8.46
C GLY A 42 6.98 3.39 7.25
N LEU A 43 6.33 4.50 7.50
CA LEU A 43 5.73 5.37 6.48
C LEU A 43 6.42 6.75 6.43
N GLY A 44 7.76 6.71 6.52
CA GLY A 44 8.58 7.90 6.47
C GLY A 44 9.02 8.28 5.04
N GLY A 45 10.26 8.77 4.94
CA GLY A 45 10.81 9.29 3.67
C GLY A 45 10.99 8.24 2.58
N VAL A 46 11.12 6.96 2.93
CA VAL A 46 11.20 5.86 1.96
C VAL A 46 9.88 5.09 1.91
N GLY A 47 9.33 4.71 3.06
CA GLY A 47 8.12 3.91 3.13
C GLY A 47 6.90 4.58 2.50
N SER A 48 6.72 5.87 2.69
CA SER A 48 5.59 6.59 2.09
C SER A 48 5.64 6.58 0.56
N TRP A 49 6.81 6.73 -0.04
CA TRP A 49 6.98 6.64 -1.50
C TRP A 49 6.89 5.21 -2.01
N THR A 50 7.31 4.23 -1.21
CA THR A 50 7.12 2.81 -1.51
C THR A 50 5.63 2.47 -1.62
N VAL A 51 4.82 2.95 -0.70
CA VAL A 51 3.36 2.81 -0.74
C VAL A 51 2.78 3.38 -2.02
N GLU A 52 3.19 4.58 -2.39
CA GLU A 52 2.75 5.23 -3.63
C GLU A 52 3.09 4.38 -4.86
N GLY A 53 4.34 3.91 -4.95
CA GLY A 53 4.80 3.08 -6.06
C GLY A 53 4.03 1.76 -6.17
N LEU A 54 3.79 1.09 -5.06
CA LEU A 54 3.03 -0.16 -5.03
C LEU A 54 1.57 0.05 -5.43
N ALA A 55 0.92 1.09 -4.91
CA ALA A 55 -0.45 1.42 -5.27
C ALA A 55 -0.59 1.71 -6.76
N ARG A 56 0.32 2.49 -7.33
CA ARG A 56 0.32 2.85 -8.75
C ARG A 56 0.75 1.71 -9.67
N SER A 57 1.34 0.66 -9.12
CA SER A 57 1.67 -0.55 -9.86
C SER A 57 0.55 -1.59 -9.87
N GLY A 58 -0.54 -1.34 -9.15
CA GLY A 58 -1.70 -2.22 -9.17
C GLY A 58 -1.70 -3.33 -8.12
N VAL A 59 -0.91 -3.20 -7.05
CA VAL A 59 -0.95 -4.15 -5.93
C VAL A 59 -2.36 -4.17 -5.32
N GLY A 60 -2.92 -5.36 -5.15
CA GLY A 60 -4.32 -5.54 -4.79
C GLY A 60 -4.64 -5.34 -3.31
N ALA A 61 -3.65 -5.45 -2.44
CA ALA A 61 -3.82 -5.23 -1.00
C ALA A 61 -2.56 -4.68 -0.37
N LEU A 62 -2.72 -3.74 0.53
CA LEU A 62 -1.62 -3.11 1.28
C LEU A 62 -1.97 -3.07 2.76
N THR A 63 -1.01 -3.40 3.61
CA THR A 63 -1.08 -3.15 5.05
C THR A 63 -0.02 -2.14 5.42
N LEU A 64 -0.45 -1.04 6.02
CA LEU A 64 0.39 0.09 6.38
C LEU A 64 0.62 0.08 7.89
N ILE A 65 1.87 -0.05 8.30
CA ILE A 65 2.24 -0.21 9.71
C ILE A 65 3.10 0.96 10.15
N ASP A 66 2.54 1.85 10.94
CA ASP A 66 3.22 3.00 11.53
C ASP A 66 2.38 3.56 12.66
N LEU A 67 3.02 3.99 13.74
CA LEU A 67 2.34 4.61 14.87
C LEU A 67 2.31 6.13 14.77
N ASP A 68 3.19 6.74 13.97
CA ASP A 68 3.43 8.17 13.97
C ASP A 68 2.33 8.98 13.28
N ASP A 69 2.18 10.20 13.77
CA ASP A 69 1.37 11.23 13.12
C ASP A 69 2.21 12.04 12.14
N VAL A 70 1.53 12.64 11.16
CA VAL A 70 2.16 13.56 10.21
C VAL A 70 2.63 14.80 10.97
N CYS A 71 3.90 15.14 10.79
CA CYS A 71 4.53 16.32 11.38
C CYS A 71 4.90 17.34 10.29
N VAL A 72 4.85 18.61 10.62
CA VAL A 72 5.20 19.67 9.67
C VAL A 72 6.63 19.54 9.15
N THR A 73 7.55 19.03 9.96
CA THR A 73 8.94 18.78 9.55
C THR A 73 9.09 17.65 8.53
N ASN A 74 8.07 16.85 8.32
CA ASN A 74 8.09 15.78 7.33
C ASN A 74 7.87 16.28 5.89
N VAL A 75 7.49 17.55 5.71
CA VAL A 75 7.09 18.13 4.42
C VAL A 75 8.17 17.97 3.36
N ASN A 76 9.44 18.03 3.75
CA ASN A 76 10.55 18.00 2.79
C ASN A 76 10.79 16.62 2.14
N ARG A 77 10.21 15.54 2.65
CA ARG A 77 10.54 14.19 2.17
C ARG A 77 9.45 13.13 2.30
N GLN A 78 8.38 13.39 3.03
CA GLN A 78 7.34 12.37 3.28
C GLN A 78 6.05 12.71 2.57
N LEU A 79 5.54 11.76 1.81
CA LEU A 79 4.38 11.92 0.95
C LEU A 79 3.11 12.42 1.67
N PRO A 80 2.77 11.94 2.88
CA PRO A 80 1.54 12.35 3.54
C PRO A 80 1.58 13.76 4.14
N ALA A 81 2.77 14.37 4.19
CA ALA A 81 2.96 15.66 4.84
C ALA A 81 2.52 16.79 3.92
N LEU A 82 1.23 17.06 3.92
CA LEU A 82 0.57 18.10 3.16
C LEU A 82 -0.21 19.02 4.09
N ASP A 83 -0.48 20.23 3.61
CA ASP A 83 -1.35 21.15 4.34
C ASP A 83 -2.71 20.50 4.62
N GLY A 84 -3.21 20.69 5.84
CA GLY A 84 -4.44 20.05 6.30
C GLY A 84 -4.27 18.61 6.81
N GLN A 85 -3.10 18.00 6.68
CA GLN A 85 -2.85 16.62 7.13
C GLN A 85 -2.03 16.52 8.41
N ILE A 86 -1.44 17.62 8.87
CA ILE A 86 -0.59 17.64 10.05
C ILE A 86 -1.38 17.18 11.29
N GLY A 87 -0.81 16.27 12.05
CA GLY A 87 -1.42 15.70 13.26
C GLY A 87 -2.27 14.46 13.02
N ARG A 88 -2.54 14.10 11.77
CA ARG A 88 -3.27 12.87 11.43
C ARG A 88 -2.29 11.69 11.37
N PRO A 89 -2.73 10.46 11.68
CA PRO A 89 -1.87 9.28 11.51
C PRO A 89 -1.39 9.14 10.07
N LYS A 90 -0.10 8.92 9.88
CA LYS A 90 0.48 8.73 8.53
C LYS A 90 -0.21 7.62 7.75
N ALA A 91 -0.48 6.50 8.42
CA ALA A 91 -1.16 5.35 7.80
C ALA A 91 -2.55 5.72 7.30
N THR A 92 -3.30 6.50 8.07
CA THR A 92 -4.65 6.94 7.68
C THR A 92 -4.61 7.85 6.45
N VAL A 93 -3.70 8.82 6.43
CA VAL A 93 -3.56 9.74 5.30
C VAL A 93 -3.18 8.99 4.03
N LEU A 94 -2.23 8.05 4.12
CA LEU A 94 -1.81 7.25 2.98
C LEU A 94 -2.90 6.28 2.53
N ALA A 95 -3.66 5.70 3.45
CA ALA A 95 -4.78 4.82 3.09
C ALA A 95 -5.83 5.56 2.26
N GLU A 96 -6.17 6.78 2.64
CA GLU A 96 -7.08 7.63 1.86
C GLU A 96 -6.54 7.89 0.46
N ARG A 97 -5.24 8.19 0.35
CA ARG A 97 -4.59 8.41 -0.94
C ARG A 97 -4.60 7.18 -1.82
N ILE A 98 -4.31 6.00 -1.26
CA ILE A 98 -4.33 4.74 -2.02
C ILE A 98 -5.71 4.50 -2.64
N ARG A 99 -6.77 4.74 -1.90
CA ARG A 99 -8.15 4.56 -2.39
C ARG A 99 -8.49 5.47 -3.56
N LEU A 100 -7.84 6.63 -3.66
CA LEU A 100 -7.98 7.53 -4.81
C LEU A 100 -7.16 7.07 -6.02
N ILE A 101 -6.07 6.34 -5.79
CA ILE A 101 -5.26 5.76 -6.86
C ILE A 101 -5.91 4.49 -7.40
N ASN A 102 -6.29 3.59 -6.50
CA ASN A 102 -6.91 2.32 -6.83
C ASN A 102 -8.06 2.03 -5.84
N PRO A 103 -9.30 2.35 -6.21
CA PRO A 103 -10.46 2.13 -5.33
C PRO A 103 -10.69 0.68 -4.94
N GLU A 104 -10.17 -0.27 -5.71
CA GLU A 104 -10.31 -1.71 -5.44
C GLU A 104 -9.21 -2.26 -4.53
N CYS A 105 -8.18 -1.48 -4.24
CA CYS A 105 -7.12 -1.90 -3.33
C CYS A 105 -7.66 -2.05 -1.91
N ARG A 106 -7.42 -3.19 -1.32
CA ARG A 106 -7.74 -3.44 0.10
C ARG A 106 -6.62 -2.88 0.96
N VAL A 107 -6.94 -1.86 1.73
CA VAL A 107 -5.95 -1.19 2.58
C VAL A 107 -6.30 -1.41 4.03
N GLU A 108 -5.36 -1.98 4.77
CA GLU A 108 -5.42 -2.13 6.21
C GLU A 108 -4.37 -1.23 6.85
N THR A 109 -4.69 -0.67 7.99
CA THR A 109 -3.77 0.15 8.78
C THR A 109 -3.52 -0.49 10.13
N ALA A 110 -2.26 -0.49 10.58
CA ALA A 110 -1.87 -0.93 11.92
C ALA A 110 -1.13 0.22 12.58
N LEU A 111 -1.80 0.91 13.51
CA LEU A 111 -1.27 2.06 14.22
C LEU A 111 -0.48 1.56 15.44
N GLU A 112 0.63 0.91 15.20
CA GLU A 112 1.46 0.29 16.22
C GLU A 112 2.93 0.27 15.81
N PHE A 113 3.80 0.11 16.79
CA PHE A 113 5.20 -0.16 16.51
C PHE A 113 5.39 -1.58 15.98
N PHE A 114 6.32 -1.73 15.03
CA PHE A 114 6.69 -3.04 14.54
C PHE A 114 7.69 -3.67 15.52
N THR A 115 7.20 -4.65 16.26
CA THR A 115 7.95 -5.40 17.28
C THR A 115 7.94 -6.88 16.93
N GLU A 116 8.65 -7.72 17.69
CA GLU A 116 8.58 -9.17 17.51
C GLU A 116 7.16 -9.72 17.62
N ASN A 117 6.36 -9.17 18.53
CA ASN A 117 4.96 -9.56 18.70
C ASN A 117 4.10 -9.15 17.50
N SER A 118 4.29 -7.91 17.01
CA SER A 118 3.60 -7.44 15.81
C SER A 118 4.01 -8.27 14.60
N ALA A 119 5.30 -8.58 14.46
CA ALA A 119 5.83 -9.39 13.37
C ALA A 119 5.20 -10.79 13.36
N ALA A 120 5.16 -11.46 14.50
CA ALA A 120 4.57 -12.80 14.60
C ALA A 120 3.09 -12.82 14.19
N ARG A 121 2.34 -11.77 14.51
CA ARG A 121 0.92 -11.65 14.17
C ARG A 121 0.68 -11.22 12.73
N LEU A 122 1.50 -10.30 12.21
CA LEU A 122 1.24 -9.63 10.93
C LEU A 122 1.95 -10.31 9.75
N LEU A 123 3.19 -10.78 9.92
CA LEU A 123 4.00 -11.31 8.82
C LEU A 123 3.38 -12.48 8.04
N PRO A 124 2.66 -13.42 8.68
CA PRO A 124 2.03 -14.50 7.92
C PRO A 124 0.95 -14.04 6.94
N ARG A 125 0.51 -12.79 7.04
CA ARG A 125 -0.63 -12.25 6.28
C ARG A 125 -0.23 -11.62 4.95
N PHE A 126 1.04 -11.29 4.76
CA PHE A 126 1.48 -10.55 3.58
C PHE A 126 2.95 -10.81 3.24
N VAL A 127 3.34 -10.47 2.02
CA VAL A 127 4.75 -10.39 1.61
C VAL A 127 5.28 -9.02 2.02
N ILE A 128 6.46 -9.00 2.63
CA ILE A 128 7.05 -7.75 3.13
C ILE A 128 7.75 -7.02 1.99
N ALA A 129 7.36 -5.78 1.74
CA ALA A 129 8.26 -4.76 1.24
C ALA A 129 8.50 -3.81 2.40
N GLY A 130 9.48 -4.10 3.21
CA GLY A 130 9.75 -3.30 4.37
C GLY A 130 10.98 -2.46 4.17
N VAL A 131 10.84 -1.18 4.38
CA VAL A 131 11.98 -0.36 4.73
C VAL A 131 11.76 0.08 6.17
N LEU A 132 12.41 -0.62 7.07
CA LEU A 132 12.56 -0.18 8.42
C LEU A 132 13.52 1.01 8.41
N ASP A 133 12.99 2.20 8.59
CA ASP A 133 13.85 3.32 8.95
C ASP A 133 14.01 3.30 10.47
N TYR A 134 15.13 2.80 10.92
CA TYR A 134 15.49 2.74 12.34
C TYR A 134 15.73 4.11 12.98
N ARG A 135 15.59 5.18 12.23
CA ARG A 135 15.92 6.53 12.70
C ARG A 135 14.71 7.36 13.11
N GLN A 136 13.61 6.70 13.30
CA GLN A 136 12.41 7.35 13.84
C GLN A 136 12.24 7.04 15.31
#